data_985265b14fd7209e2aec42317747c1c3
#
_entry.id   985265b14fd7209e2aec42317747c1c3
#
_cell.length_a   1.000
_cell.length_b   1.000
_cell.length_c   1.000
_cell.angle_alpha   90.00
_cell.angle_beta   90.00
_cell.angle_gamma   90.00
#
_symmetry.space_group_name_H-M   'P 1'
#
loop_
_entity.id
_entity.type
_entity.pdbx_description
1 polymer ?
#
loop_
_entity_poly.entity_id
_entity_poly.type
_entity_poly.pdbx_seq_one_letter_code
_entity_poly.pdbx_strand_id
1 'polypeptide(L)'
;MVYSNCESKEPDSVSASNHLLLNGNDELVEKSHKTGPENNLYSQYEEKVRPCIDLIDSLRALGVEQDLALPAIAVIGDQSSGKSSVLEALSGVALPRGSGIVTRCPLVLKLKKLVNEEDEWKGKVSYRDSEIELSDASQVEKEVSAAQIAIAGEGVGISHELISLEVSSPHVPDLTLIDLPGITRVAVGNQPYDIEYQIKSLIKKYICKQETINLVVVPCNVDIATTEALRMAQEVDPEGDRTIGILTKPDLVDTGAEKVVLNVMQNLTYHLKKGYMIVKCRGQQEILNKLSLAEATKREIAFFHSHPHFRILLEEGKATVPRLAERLTVELIGHISKSLPLLFSQIKEIHQSATEELRLCGASVPSNDADKMFFLIEKIKVFNQDIENLAEGEEIVKEKEARLYNKIREEFKSWIVTLDCNSKKVKNIIHEEVSKYDRQYRGKELMGFVSYKTFESIVRQYLEELVDPALGMLQTVVGEDLCRLPSPWSCQARP
;
A
#
# COMPACT_ATOMS: atom_id res chain seq x y z
N MET A 1 -35.18 -18.41 -42.48
CA MET A 1 -35.65 -19.76 -42.13
C MET A 1 -34.63 -20.44 -41.29
N VAL A 2 -35.13 -20.95 -40.18
CA VAL A 2 -34.55 -21.82 -39.15
C VAL A 2 -33.76 -21.09 -38.06
N TYR A 3 -34.51 -20.77 -37.01
CA TYR A 3 -34.08 -20.52 -35.65
C TYR A 3 -33.62 -21.82 -34.99
N SER A 4 -32.58 -21.78 -34.17
CA SER A 4 -32.41 -22.70 -33.07
C SER A 4 -31.97 -21.97 -31.83
N ASN A 5 -32.87 -21.95 -30.86
CA ASN A 5 -32.71 -21.51 -29.50
C ASN A 5 -31.66 -22.38 -28.78
N CYS A 6 -30.81 -21.77 -27.98
CA CYS A 6 -30.15 -22.42 -26.87
C CYS A 6 -30.47 -21.64 -25.58
N GLU A 7 -31.27 -22.32 -24.74
CA GLU A 7 -31.70 -21.92 -23.43
C GLU A 7 -30.54 -21.89 -22.43
N SER A 8 -30.49 -20.82 -21.67
CA SER A 8 -29.69 -20.66 -20.45
C SER A 8 -30.29 -21.52 -19.32
N LYS A 9 -29.55 -22.42 -18.72
CA LYS A 9 -29.87 -23.11 -17.48
C LYS A 9 -29.14 -22.42 -16.31
N GLU A 10 -29.91 -21.87 -15.39
CA GLU A 10 -29.51 -21.56 -14.03
C GLU A 10 -29.31 -22.85 -13.22
N PRO A 11 -28.37 -22.91 -12.26
CA PRO A 11 -28.30 -24.04 -11.34
C PRO A 11 -29.11 -23.76 -10.07
N ASP A 12 -29.96 -24.69 -9.77
CA ASP A 12 -30.85 -24.77 -8.63
C ASP A 12 -30.17 -24.81 -7.28
N SER A 13 -30.83 -24.17 -6.32
CA SER A 13 -30.61 -24.23 -4.90
C SER A 13 -30.81 -25.65 -4.35
N VAL A 14 -29.79 -26.20 -3.68
CA VAL A 14 -29.89 -27.46 -2.92
C VAL A 14 -30.05 -27.13 -1.44
N SER A 15 -31.26 -27.29 -0.95
CA SER A 15 -31.60 -27.42 0.47
C SER A 15 -31.28 -28.81 0.95
N ALA A 16 -30.38 -28.98 1.91
CA ALA A 16 -30.13 -30.23 2.58
C ALA A 16 -30.97 -30.33 3.86
N SER A 17 -31.96 -31.20 3.82
CA SER A 17 -32.73 -31.63 5.00
C SER A 17 -32.00 -32.75 5.71
N ASN A 18 -31.82 -32.61 7.01
CA ASN A 18 -31.36 -33.66 7.90
C ASN A 18 -32.41 -34.73 8.08
N HIS A 19 -32.06 -35.99 7.86
CA HIS A 19 -32.74 -37.14 8.43
C HIS A 19 -31.78 -37.92 9.33
N LEU A 20 -32.10 -37.92 10.62
CA LEU A 20 -31.56 -38.85 11.62
C LEU A 20 -32.06 -40.27 11.35
N LEU A 21 -31.16 -41.24 11.44
CA LEU A 21 -31.49 -42.59 11.79
C LEU A 21 -30.57 -43.09 12.92
N LEU A 22 -31.22 -43.37 14.04
CA LEU A 22 -30.69 -44.02 15.24
C LEU A 22 -30.55 -45.54 14.99
N ASN A 23 -29.45 -46.10 15.50
CA ASN A 23 -29.30 -47.41 16.17
C ASN A 23 -27.81 -47.59 16.45
N GLY A 24 -27.31 -47.93 17.58
CA GLY A 24 -27.75 -48.58 18.80
C GLY A 24 -26.51 -49.22 19.42
N ASN A 25 -26.27 -48.98 20.72
CA ASN A 25 -25.43 -49.77 21.65
C ASN A 25 -23.92 -49.90 21.34
N ASP A 26 -23.04 -49.27 22.15
CA ASP A 26 -22.32 -49.92 23.20
C ASP A 26 -21.38 -49.00 23.98
N GLU A 27 -21.49 -49.19 25.33
CA GLU A 27 -20.51 -48.97 26.38
C GLU A 27 -19.91 -47.58 26.68
N LEU A 28 -20.42 -47.02 27.77
CA LEU A 28 -19.92 -45.98 28.63
C LEU A 28 -18.49 -46.24 29.14
N VAL A 29 -17.56 -45.36 28.77
CA VAL A 29 -16.41 -45.08 29.65
C VAL A 29 -16.45 -43.60 30.00
N GLU A 30 -16.94 -43.30 31.19
CA GLU A 30 -16.86 -41.96 31.79
C GLU A 30 -15.39 -41.52 31.93
N LYS A 31 -15.00 -40.51 31.15
CA LYS A 31 -13.95 -39.60 31.55
C LYS A 31 -14.57 -38.22 31.76
N SER A 32 -14.86 -37.92 33.00
CA SER A 32 -15.32 -36.64 33.46
C SER A 32 -14.23 -35.57 33.22
N HIS A 33 -14.32 -34.84 32.13
CA HIS A 33 -13.69 -33.54 32.04
C HIS A 33 -14.72 -32.48 32.45
N LYS A 34 -14.47 -31.82 33.55
CA LYS A 34 -15.18 -30.61 33.99
C LYS A 34 -14.91 -29.51 32.97
N THR A 35 -15.76 -29.37 31.98
CA THR A 35 -15.81 -28.20 31.12
C THR A 35 -16.70 -27.15 31.74
N GLY A 36 -16.11 -26.15 32.42
CA GLY A 36 -16.81 -24.98 32.88
C GLY A 36 -17.24 -24.08 31.68
N PRO A 37 -18.21 -23.16 31.90
CA PRO A 37 -18.72 -22.27 30.83
C PRO A 37 -17.66 -21.36 30.20
N GLU A 38 -16.51 -21.19 30.81
CA GLU A 38 -15.37 -20.42 30.27
C GLU A 38 -14.70 -21.08 29.05
N ASN A 39 -14.67 -22.41 28.98
CA ASN A 39 -14.07 -23.12 27.82
C ASN A 39 -14.88 -22.97 26.51
N ASN A 40 -16.19 -22.77 26.60
CA ASN A 40 -17.04 -22.66 25.43
C ASN A 40 -16.94 -21.27 24.75
N LEU A 41 -16.71 -20.24 25.54
CA LEU A 41 -16.45 -18.88 25.03
C LEU A 41 -15.06 -18.78 24.39
N TYR A 42 -14.05 -19.41 24.96
CA TYR A 42 -12.69 -19.45 24.46
C TYR A 42 -12.60 -20.22 23.12
N SER A 43 -13.27 -21.37 23.03
CA SER A 43 -13.33 -22.18 21.81
C SER A 43 -14.03 -21.45 20.65
N GLN A 44 -15.17 -20.79 20.92
CA GLN A 44 -15.87 -19.97 19.91
C GLN A 44 -15.08 -18.72 19.50
N TYR A 45 -14.26 -18.21 20.40
CA TYR A 45 -13.40 -17.06 20.14
C TYR A 45 -12.23 -17.46 19.25
N GLU A 46 -11.53 -18.56 19.51
CA GLU A 46 -10.45 -19.08 18.67
C GLU A 46 -10.95 -19.44 17.27
N GLU A 47 -12.11 -20.07 17.16
CA GLU A 47 -12.68 -20.52 15.89
C GLU A 47 -13.05 -19.36 14.93
N LYS A 48 -13.41 -18.18 15.48
CA LYS A 48 -13.78 -17.00 14.67
C LYS A 48 -12.66 -15.99 14.49
N VAL A 49 -11.74 -15.93 15.43
CA VAL A 49 -10.72 -14.89 15.56
C VAL A 49 -9.48 -15.22 14.73
N ARG A 50 -8.96 -16.41 14.89
CA ARG A 50 -7.73 -16.86 14.26
C ARG A 50 -7.79 -16.75 12.74
N PRO A 51 -8.88 -17.15 12.05
CA PRO A 51 -8.98 -16.99 10.60
C PRO A 51 -8.89 -15.54 10.12
N CYS A 52 -9.38 -14.60 10.92
CA CYS A 52 -9.32 -13.17 10.57
C CYS A 52 -7.89 -12.63 10.66
N ILE A 53 -7.14 -13.00 11.70
CA ILE A 53 -5.74 -12.59 11.86
C ILE A 53 -4.88 -13.25 10.79
N ASP A 54 -5.04 -14.55 10.55
CA ASP A 54 -4.31 -15.30 9.51
C ASP A 54 -4.59 -14.74 8.11
N LEU A 55 -5.83 -14.30 7.83
CA LEU A 55 -6.17 -13.63 6.57
C LEU A 55 -5.39 -12.32 6.40
N ILE A 56 -5.39 -11.45 7.41
CA ILE A 56 -4.67 -10.18 7.37
C ILE A 56 -3.15 -10.41 7.24
N ASP A 57 -2.60 -11.40 7.96
CA ASP A 57 -1.18 -11.72 7.87
C ASP A 57 -0.81 -12.34 6.52
N SER A 58 -1.70 -13.13 5.91
CA SER A 58 -1.53 -13.66 4.55
C SER A 58 -1.54 -12.54 3.51
N LEU A 59 -2.48 -11.58 3.61
CA LEU A 59 -2.50 -10.39 2.75
C LEU A 59 -1.20 -9.57 2.89
N ARG A 60 -0.71 -9.40 4.13
CA ARG A 60 0.56 -8.70 4.38
C ARG A 60 1.76 -9.45 3.78
N ALA A 61 1.78 -10.77 3.86
CA ALA A 61 2.82 -11.61 3.26
C ALA A 61 2.84 -11.52 1.72
N LEU A 62 1.69 -11.24 1.08
CA LEU A 62 1.60 -10.96 -0.35
C LEU A 62 2.12 -9.56 -0.75
N GLY A 63 2.53 -8.73 0.21
CA GLY A 63 3.07 -7.39 -0.05
C GLY A 63 2.02 -6.33 -0.42
N VAL A 64 0.72 -6.64 -0.33
CA VAL A 64 -0.38 -5.72 -0.70
C VAL A 64 -0.64 -4.62 0.32
N GLU A 65 0.15 -4.51 1.38
CA GLU A 65 0.00 -3.46 2.42
C GLU A 65 0.30 -2.04 1.92
N GLN A 66 0.88 -1.90 0.72
CA GLN A 66 1.06 -0.60 0.05
C GLN A 66 -0.23 -0.14 -0.63
N ASP A 67 -1.03 -1.08 -1.11
CA ASP A 67 -2.25 -0.83 -1.87
C ASP A 67 -3.51 -0.92 -0.99
N LEU A 68 -3.45 -1.72 0.09
CA LEU A 68 -4.55 -1.97 1.01
C LEU A 68 -4.21 -1.48 2.43
N ALA A 69 -5.18 -0.87 3.08
CA ALA A 69 -5.06 -0.44 4.46
C ALA A 69 -5.34 -1.61 5.43
N LEU A 70 -4.31 -2.42 5.69
CA LEU A 70 -4.43 -3.59 6.57
C LEU A 70 -4.46 -3.21 8.05
N PRO A 71 -5.38 -3.76 8.86
CA PRO A 71 -5.42 -3.58 10.30
C PRO A 71 -4.13 -4.03 10.99
N ALA A 72 -3.61 -3.19 11.89
CA ALA A 72 -2.39 -3.46 12.64
C ALA A 72 -2.39 -2.72 13.99
N ILE A 73 -1.50 -3.12 14.90
CA ILE A 73 -1.19 -2.36 16.11
C ILE A 73 0.21 -1.78 15.95
N ALA A 74 0.33 -0.45 15.88
CA ALA A 74 1.62 0.24 15.85
C ALA A 74 2.04 0.63 17.25
N VAL A 75 3.23 0.20 17.67
CA VAL A 75 3.81 0.51 18.99
C VAL A 75 4.71 1.71 18.88
N ILE A 76 4.33 2.82 19.52
CA ILE A 76 5.05 4.07 19.52
C ILE A 76 5.39 4.51 20.94
N GLY A 77 6.41 5.30 21.07
CA GLY A 77 6.83 5.84 22.37
C GLY A 77 8.19 6.52 22.25
N ASP A 78 8.47 7.39 23.19
CA ASP A 78 9.77 8.08 23.26
C ASP A 78 10.90 7.08 23.49
N GLN A 79 12.12 7.47 23.19
CA GLN A 79 13.30 6.65 23.47
C GLN A 79 13.34 6.26 24.95
N SER A 80 13.66 5.01 25.25
CA SER A 80 13.68 4.45 26.61
C SER A 80 12.32 4.42 27.35
N SER A 81 11.19 4.63 26.67
CA SER A 81 9.85 4.51 27.28
C SER A 81 9.48 3.08 27.72
N GLY A 82 10.20 2.06 27.28
CA GLY A 82 9.93 0.67 27.59
C GLY A 82 9.23 -0.13 26.49
N LYS A 83 9.15 0.38 25.25
CA LYS A 83 8.53 -0.34 24.09
C LYS A 83 9.04 -1.76 23.94
N SER A 84 10.35 -1.94 23.75
CA SER A 84 10.96 -3.26 23.57
C SER A 84 10.72 -4.16 24.77
N SER A 85 10.68 -3.60 26.00
CA SER A 85 10.38 -4.41 27.20
C SER A 85 8.94 -4.91 27.25
N VAL A 86 7.98 -4.13 26.77
CA VAL A 86 6.58 -4.56 26.62
C VAL A 86 6.46 -5.62 25.53
N LEU A 87 7.10 -5.41 24.38
CA LEU A 87 7.09 -6.37 23.28
C LEU A 87 7.75 -7.70 23.66
N GLU A 88 8.87 -7.67 24.38
CA GLU A 88 9.51 -8.88 24.92
C GLU A 88 8.62 -9.62 25.93
N ALA A 89 7.91 -8.86 26.77
CA ALA A 89 7.00 -9.48 27.74
C ALA A 89 5.79 -10.15 27.06
N LEU A 90 5.34 -9.61 25.91
CA LEU A 90 4.24 -10.19 25.11
C LEU A 90 4.70 -11.36 24.24
N SER A 91 5.88 -11.27 23.65
CA SER A 91 6.39 -12.24 22.67
C SER A 91 7.17 -13.40 23.26
N GLY A 92 7.67 -13.24 24.46
CA GLY A 92 8.52 -14.25 25.08
C GLY A 92 9.97 -14.29 24.56
N VAL A 93 10.35 -13.44 23.60
CA VAL A 93 11.67 -13.43 23.00
C VAL A 93 12.42 -12.15 23.32
N ALA A 94 13.76 -12.24 23.40
CA ALA A 94 14.60 -11.07 23.58
C ALA A 94 14.70 -10.29 22.27
N LEU A 95 14.49 -8.97 22.34
CA LEU A 95 14.67 -8.05 21.21
C LEU A 95 15.97 -7.26 21.39
N PRO A 96 16.57 -6.73 20.31
CA PRO A 96 17.79 -5.94 20.41
C PRO A 96 17.67 -4.81 21.40
N ARG A 97 18.70 -4.62 22.24
CA ARG A 97 18.77 -3.59 23.27
C ARG A 97 20.10 -2.85 23.18
N GLY A 98 20.11 -1.59 23.59
CA GLY A 98 21.34 -0.80 23.57
C GLY A 98 21.11 0.66 23.95
N SER A 99 22.21 1.42 23.94
CA SER A 99 22.16 2.87 24.05
C SER A 99 21.95 3.50 22.68
N GLY A 100 21.10 4.50 22.57
CA GLY A 100 20.78 5.15 21.28
C GLY A 100 19.55 4.55 20.60
N ILE A 101 19.49 4.69 19.27
CA ILE A 101 18.38 4.15 18.46
C ILE A 101 18.66 2.67 18.19
N VAL A 102 17.95 1.79 18.86
CA VAL A 102 18.12 0.34 18.75
C VAL A 102 17.24 -0.23 17.62
N THR A 103 15.97 0.16 17.58
CA THR A 103 15.07 -0.20 16.47
C THR A 103 15.26 0.80 15.33
N ARG A 104 15.90 0.37 14.25
CA ARG A 104 16.24 1.21 13.09
C ARG A 104 15.35 0.97 11.87
N CYS A 105 14.59 -0.10 11.89
CA CYS A 105 13.63 -0.47 10.87
C CYS A 105 12.32 -0.86 11.54
N PRO A 106 11.16 -0.68 10.92
CA PRO A 106 9.90 -1.23 11.44
C PRO A 106 10.01 -2.75 11.56
N LEU A 107 9.69 -3.28 12.73
CA LEU A 107 9.66 -4.71 13.02
C LEU A 107 8.22 -5.19 13.18
N VAL A 108 7.73 -5.99 12.24
CA VAL A 108 6.44 -6.66 12.34
C VAL A 108 6.62 -7.93 13.16
N LEU A 109 6.05 -7.94 14.34
CA LEU A 109 6.06 -9.06 15.26
C LEU A 109 4.73 -9.82 15.16
N LYS A 110 4.76 -11.01 14.59
CA LYS A 110 3.61 -11.91 14.43
C LYS A 110 3.69 -12.99 15.50
N LEU A 111 2.76 -12.97 16.43
CA LEU A 111 2.67 -13.94 17.52
C LEU A 111 1.53 -14.92 17.23
N LYS A 112 1.83 -16.21 17.20
CA LYS A 112 0.88 -17.30 16.96
C LYS A 112 0.86 -18.25 18.13
N LYS A 113 -0.29 -18.37 18.78
CA LYS A 113 -0.48 -19.32 19.86
C LYS A 113 -0.61 -20.73 19.29
N LEU A 114 0.16 -21.68 19.79
CA LEU A 114 0.02 -23.10 19.46
C LEU A 114 -1.03 -23.72 20.39
N VAL A 115 -1.85 -24.62 19.82
CA VAL A 115 -2.99 -25.23 20.52
C VAL A 115 -2.55 -26.26 21.55
N ASN A 116 -1.50 -27.03 21.22
CA ASN A 116 -0.96 -28.05 22.12
C ASN A 116 0.18 -27.49 22.95
N GLU A 117 0.14 -27.70 24.25
CA GLU A 117 1.22 -27.30 25.18
C GLU A 117 2.54 -28.06 24.94
N GLU A 118 2.49 -29.19 24.23
CA GLU A 118 3.65 -30.02 23.87
C GLU A 118 4.35 -29.54 22.57
N ASP A 119 3.74 -28.62 21.83
CA ASP A 119 4.34 -28.11 20.59
C ASP A 119 5.58 -27.28 20.90
N GLU A 120 6.64 -27.54 20.15
CA GLU A 120 7.91 -26.84 20.29
C GLU A 120 7.81 -25.40 19.82
N TRP A 121 8.57 -24.52 20.47
CA TRP A 121 8.75 -23.13 20.04
C TRP A 121 9.33 -23.07 18.62
N LYS A 122 8.77 -22.21 17.76
CA LYS A 122 9.26 -21.95 16.41
C LYS A 122 9.36 -20.46 16.16
N GLY A 123 10.44 -20.03 15.51
CA GLY A 123 10.62 -18.65 15.10
C GLY A 123 11.03 -18.55 13.62
N LYS A 124 10.67 -17.46 12.98
CA LYS A 124 11.07 -17.15 11.59
C LYS A 124 11.32 -15.65 11.46
N VAL A 125 12.49 -15.30 10.93
CA VAL A 125 12.83 -13.91 10.57
C VAL A 125 12.86 -13.78 9.06
N SER A 126 12.14 -12.81 8.52
CA SER A 126 12.11 -12.56 7.08
C SER A 126 12.38 -11.08 6.80
N TYR A 127 13.28 -10.81 5.86
CA TYR A 127 13.58 -9.46 5.36
C TYR A 127 14.09 -9.53 3.93
N ARG A 128 13.62 -8.63 3.08
CA ARG A 128 13.84 -8.70 1.62
C ARG A 128 13.50 -10.09 1.09
N ASP A 129 14.42 -10.72 0.37
CA ASP A 129 14.26 -12.09 -0.18
C ASP A 129 14.85 -13.18 0.73
N SER A 130 15.25 -12.81 1.97
CA SER A 130 15.87 -13.74 2.93
C SER A 130 14.86 -14.18 3.97
N GLU A 131 14.78 -15.51 4.18
CA GLU A 131 14.00 -16.14 5.24
C GLU A 131 14.91 -17.04 6.08
N ILE A 132 14.88 -16.86 7.40
CA ILE A 132 15.72 -17.59 8.35
C ILE A 132 14.79 -18.23 9.39
N GLU A 133 14.79 -19.55 9.46
CA GLU A 133 14.11 -20.30 10.50
C GLU A 133 14.96 -20.36 11.78
N LEU A 134 14.34 -20.17 12.91
CA LEU A 134 14.96 -20.18 14.23
C LEU A 134 14.44 -21.37 15.04
N SER A 135 15.33 -22.11 15.62
CA SER A 135 15.01 -23.25 16.48
C SER A 135 14.93 -22.90 17.97
N ASP A 136 15.50 -21.74 18.34
CA ASP A 136 15.56 -21.31 19.75
C ASP A 136 15.33 -19.79 19.87
N ALA A 137 14.57 -19.40 20.90
CA ALA A 137 14.26 -18.01 21.22
C ALA A 137 15.51 -17.14 21.49
N SER A 138 16.63 -17.74 21.92
CA SER A 138 17.89 -17.03 22.16
C SER A 138 18.56 -16.50 20.88
N GLN A 139 18.21 -17.04 19.72
CA GLN A 139 18.76 -16.61 18.41
C GLN A 139 18.11 -15.35 17.88
N VAL A 140 16.89 -15.01 18.34
CA VAL A 140 16.08 -13.90 17.83
C VAL A 140 16.80 -12.56 17.88
N GLU A 141 17.37 -12.21 19.04
CA GLU A 141 18.07 -10.93 19.22
C GLU A 141 19.21 -10.74 18.20
N LYS A 142 19.99 -11.81 17.98
CA LYS A 142 21.11 -11.80 17.04
C LYS A 142 20.65 -11.64 15.59
N GLU A 143 19.65 -12.43 15.18
CA GLU A 143 19.18 -12.42 13.79
C GLU A 143 18.39 -11.15 13.46
N VAL A 144 17.60 -10.61 14.38
CA VAL A 144 16.95 -9.30 14.20
C VAL A 144 18.00 -8.19 14.10
N SER A 145 19.08 -8.23 14.91
CA SER A 145 20.19 -7.28 14.81
C SER A 145 20.90 -7.37 13.46
N ALA A 146 21.17 -8.58 12.99
CA ALA A 146 21.77 -8.82 11.67
C ALA A 146 20.90 -8.30 10.53
N ALA A 147 19.57 -8.54 10.59
CA ALA A 147 18.61 -8.02 9.65
C ALA A 147 18.59 -6.48 9.62
N GLN A 148 18.62 -5.84 10.80
CA GLN A 148 18.70 -4.37 10.89
C GLN A 148 19.99 -3.81 10.26
N ILE A 149 21.12 -4.49 10.44
CA ILE A 149 22.39 -4.09 9.82
C ILE A 149 22.32 -4.28 8.30
N ALA A 150 21.76 -5.37 7.82
CA ALA A 150 21.61 -5.65 6.40
C ALA A 150 20.70 -4.61 5.68
N ILE A 151 19.66 -4.12 6.37
CA ILE A 151 18.69 -3.17 5.81
C ILE A 151 19.12 -1.71 5.99
N ALA A 152 19.53 -1.32 7.21
CA ALA A 152 19.86 0.06 7.56
C ALA A 152 21.35 0.37 7.53
N GLY A 153 22.20 -0.62 7.19
CA GLY A 153 23.67 -0.49 7.15
C GLY A 153 24.32 -0.55 8.53
N GLU A 154 25.66 -0.53 8.57
CA GLU A 154 26.45 -0.55 9.82
C GLU A 154 26.43 0.79 10.59
N GLY A 155 25.70 1.78 10.15
CA GLY A 155 25.67 3.10 10.75
C GLY A 155 24.49 3.31 11.71
N VAL A 156 24.09 4.58 11.84
CA VAL A 156 22.99 5.08 12.66
C VAL A 156 21.75 5.46 11.82
N GLY A 157 21.71 5.02 10.56
CA GLY A 157 20.63 5.29 9.61
C GLY A 157 19.34 4.54 9.98
N ILE A 158 18.21 5.08 9.50
CA ILE A 158 16.88 4.48 9.61
C ILE A 158 16.45 4.03 8.22
N SER A 159 15.77 2.89 8.14
CA SER A 159 15.19 2.39 6.90
C SER A 159 13.67 2.26 7.03
N HIS A 160 12.98 2.40 5.89
CA HIS A 160 11.54 2.17 5.77
C HIS A 160 11.19 0.72 5.43
N GLU A 161 12.20 -0.11 5.14
CA GLU A 161 12.01 -1.53 4.84
C GLU A 161 11.62 -2.29 6.11
N LEU A 162 10.72 -3.27 5.95
CA LEU A 162 10.18 -4.07 7.03
C LEU A 162 11.04 -5.29 7.34
N ILE A 163 11.15 -5.59 8.64
CA ILE A 163 11.60 -6.88 9.14
C ILE A 163 10.36 -7.60 9.69
N SER A 164 10.13 -8.85 9.32
CA SER A 164 9.06 -9.67 9.89
C SER A 164 9.66 -10.73 10.78
N LEU A 165 9.20 -10.78 12.04
CA LEU A 165 9.52 -11.81 13.01
C LEU A 165 8.23 -12.56 13.35
N GLU A 166 8.16 -13.82 13.01
CA GLU A 166 7.08 -14.72 13.40
C GLU A 166 7.53 -15.61 14.56
N VAL A 167 6.71 -15.67 15.62
CA VAL A 167 6.95 -16.49 16.81
C VAL A 167 5.73 -17.33 17.09
N SER A 168 5.89 -18.65 17.07
CA SER A 168 4.85 -19.62 17.37
C SER A 168 5.18 -20.35 18.66
N SER A 169 4.31 -20.24 19.67
CA SER A 169 4.50 -20.84 21.00
C SER A 169 3.16 -21.00 21.72
N PRO A 170 2.99 -22.00 22.62
CA PRO A 170 1.79 -22.12 23.46
C PRO A 170 1.58 -20.93 24.42
N HIS A 171 2.65 -20.21 24.73
CA HIS A 171 2.66 -19.17 25.77
C HIS A 171 2.52 -17.75 25.23
N VAL A 172 2.37 -17.55 23.90
CA VAL A 172 2.18 -16.23 23.28
C VAL A 172 0.72 -16.02 22.91
N PRO A 173 0.22 -14.78 22.88
CA PRO A 173 -1.12 -14.47 22.37
C PRO A 173 -1.13 -14.50 20.82
N ASP A 174 -2.31 -14.67 20.23
CA ASP A 174 -2.49 -14.41 18.79
C ASP A 174 -2.55 -12.90 18.53
N LEU A 175 -1.45 -12.31 18.08
CA LEU A 175 -1.32 -10.85 17.98
C LEU A 175 -0.26 -10.43 16.97
N THR A 176 -0.58 -9.45 16.14
CA THR A 176 0.39 -8.82 15.23
C THR A 176 0.65 -7.37 15.64
N LEU A 177 1.91 -7.06 15.95
CA LEU A 177 2.39 -5.77 16.41
C LEU A 177 3.44 -5.22 15.46
N ILE A 178 3.50 -3.90 15.30
CA ILE A 178 4.55 -3.23 14.53
C ILE A 178 5.36 -2.37 15.50
N ASP A 179 6.60 -2.79 15.81
CA ASP A 179 7.53 -1.97 16.58
C ASP A 179 8.15 -0.91 15.70
N LEU A 180 8.04 0.34 16.14
CA LEU A 180 8.59 1.51 15.44
C LEU A 180 9.75 2.10 16.25
N PRO A 181 10.71 2.78 15.56
CA PRO A 181 11.82 3.43 16.23
C PRO A 181 11.38 4.35 17.36
N GLY A 182 12.16 4.41 18.45
CA GLY A 182 11.91 5.31 19.56
C GLY A 182 12.09 6.77 19.14
N ILE A 183 11.14 7.63 19.53
CA ILE A 183 11.20 9.05 19.22
C ILE A 183 12.38 9.67 19.97
N THR A 184 13.29 10.28 19.22
CA THR A 184 14.44 11.04 19.73
C THR A 184 14.25 12.51 19.36
N ARG A 185 14.64 13.41 20.26
CA ARG A 185 14.56 14.88 20.04
C ARG A 185 15.88 15.47 19.60
N VAL A 186 16.98 14.78 19.89
CA VAL A 186 18.34 15.27 19.65
C VAL A 186 19.18 14.17 19.02
N ALA A 187 19.92 14.51 17.98
CA ALA A 187 20.92 13.62 17.40
C ALA A 187 22.08 13.42 18.37
N VAL A 188 22.50 12.19 18.61
CA VAL A 188 23.59 11.83 19.53
C VAL A 188 24.70 11.11 18.75
N GLY A 189 25.95 11.55 18.93
CA GLY A 189 27.10 10.96 18.28
C GLY A 189 27.08 11.15 16.75
N ASN A 190 27.24 10.09 15.98
CA ASN A 190 27.29 10.14 14.50
C ASN A 190 25.90 10.09 13.83
N GLN A 191 24.82 10.41 14.55
CA GLN A 191 23.46 10.41 13.98
C GLN A 191 23.28 11.61 13.03
N PRO A 192 22.49 11.45 11.94
CA PRO A 192 22.12 12.54 11.06
C PRO A 192 21.38 13.65 11.84
N TYR A 193 21.62 14.92 11.51
CA TYR A 193 20.95 16.05 12.16
C TYR A 193 19.42 16.02 12.02
N ASP A 194 18.92 15.41 10.97
CA ASP A 194 17.48 15.26 10.64
C ASP A 194 16.86 13.96 11.15
N ILE A 195 17.56 13.22 12.05
CA ILE A 195 17.10 11.92 12.57
C ILE A 195 15.71 12.00 13.22
N GLU A 196 15.41 13.08 13.91
CA GLU A 196 14.10 13.33 14.50
C GLU A 196 13.01 13.36 13.42
N TYR A 197 13.27 14.09 12.33
CA TYR A 197 12.33 14.19 11.21
C TYR A 197 12.13 12.84 10.52
N GLN A 198 13.20 12.09 10.29
CA GLN A 198 13.14 10.77 9.67
C GLN A 198 12.31 9.80 10.52
N ILE A 199 12.53 9.75 11.83
CA ILE A 199 11.76 8.92 12.76
C ILE A 199 10.29 9.32 12.75
N LYS A 200 9.99 10.61 12.91
CA LYS A 200 8.61 11.10 12.93
C LYS A 200 7.88 10.84 11.62
N SER A 201 8.56 11.02 10.49
CA SER A 201 8.02 10.69 9.16
C SER A 201 7.67 9.21 9.03
N LEU A 202 8.60 8.34 9.47
CA LEU A 202 8.37 6.89 9.49
C LEU A 202 7.18 6.52 10.38
N ILE A 203 7.12 7.04 11.61
CA ILE A 203 6.02 6.77 12.53
C ILE A 203 4.69 7.26 11.95
N LYS A 204 4.64 8.47 11.38
CA LYS A 204 3.43 9.03 10.77
C LYS A 204 2.88 8.13 9.65
N LYS A 205 3.74 7.51 8.85
CA LYS A 205 3.33 6.57 7.79
C LYS A 205 2.43 5.43 8.31
N TYR A 206 2.63 4.99 9.57
CA TYR A 206 1.84 3.92 10.19
C TYR A 206 0.65 4.45 10.98
N ILE A 207 0.86 5.45 11.85
CA ILE A 207 -0.19 5.92 12.77
C ILE A 207 -1.30 6.74 12.09
N CYS A 208 -1.04 7.31 10.89
CA CYS A 208 -2.06 8.03 10.12
C CYS A 208 -3.12 7.10 9.51
N LYS A 209 -2.81 5.83 9.32
CA LYS A 209 -3.77 4.86 8.77
C LYS A 209 -4.91 4.65 9.76
N GLN A 210 -6.16 4.79 9.32
CA GLN A 210 -7.33 4.66 10.18
C GLN A 210 -7.51 3.23 10.72
N GLU A 211 -6.98 2.26 9.99
CA GLU A 211 -7.00 0.83 10.31
C GLU A 211 -5.91 0.44 11.32
N THR A 212 -5.06 1.39 11.73
CA THR A 212 -4.00 1.14 12.70
C THR A 212 -4.43 1.56 14.11
N ILE A 213 -4.34 0.64 15.07
CA ILE A 213 -4.44 0.93 16.50
C ILE A 213 -3.10 1.48 16.97
N ASN A 214 -3.11 2.63 17.64
CA ASN A 214 -1.91 3.25 18.18
C ASN A 214 -1.69 2.80 19.63
N LEU A 215 -0.62 2.06 19.89
CA LEU A 215 -0.21 1.66 21.23
C LEU A 215 0.88 2.62 21.71
N VAL A 216 0.53 3.57 22.57
CA VAL A 216 1.44 4.61 23.05
C VAL A 216 2.06 4.19 24.37
N VAL A 217 3.37 3.97 24.36
CA VAL A 217 4.12 3.50 25.55
C VAL A 217 4.79 4.68 26.25
N VAL A 218 4.41 4.92 27.52
CA VAL A 218 4.86 6.04 28.34
C VAL A 218 5.37 5.52 29.71
N PRO A 219 6.53 5.96 30.19
CA PRO A 219 7.00 5.58 31.53
C PRO A 219 6.26 6.39 32.61
N CYS A 220 5.93 5.74 33.74
CA CYS A 220 5.19 6.35 34.85
C CYS A 220 5.93 7.50 35.57
N ASN A 221 7.26 7.51 35.49
CA ASN A 221 8.11 8.50 36.14
C ASN A 221 8.36 9.77 35.32
N VAL A 222 7.64 9.93 34.20
CA VAL A 222 7.73 11.10 33.30
C VAL A 222 6.36 11.76 33.21
N ASP A 223 6.32 13.07 33.16
CA ASP A 223 5.06 13.79 32.94
C ASP A 223 4.49 13.45 31.57
N ILE A 224 3.27 12.93 31.58
CA ILE A 224 2.56 12.52 30.36
C ILE A 224 2.41 13.67 29.35
N ALA A 225 2.29 14.92 29.82
CA ALA A 225 2.16 16.09 29.00
C ALA A 225 3.42 16.39 28.15
N THR A 226 4.57 15.85 28.56
CA THR A 226 5.85 16.04 27.85
C THR A 226 6.12 14.94 26.81
N THR A 227 5.24 13.98 26.67
CA THR A 227 5.42 12.80 25.82
C THR A 227 5.13 13.10 24.37
N GLU A 228 6.16 13.04 23.52
CA GLU A 228 6.05 13.33 22.11
C GLU A 228 5.19 12.28 21.36
N ALA A 229 5.29 11.00 21.77
CA ALA A 229 4.50 9.93 21.19
C ALA A 229 2.99 10.16 21.37
N LEU A 230 2.58 10.66 22.53
CA LEU A 230 1.17 10.95 22.80
C LEU A 230 0.70 12.16 21.99
N ARG A 231 1.54 13.19 21.83
CA ARG A 231 1.25 14.34 20.98
C ARG A 231 1.05 13.91 19.52
N MET A 232 1.93 13.05 18.99
CA MET A 232 1.80 12.52 17.63
C MET A 232 0.53 11.66 17.45
N ALA A 233 0.17 10.87 18.46
CA ALA A 233 -1.06 10.09 18.43
C ALA A 233 -2.30 11.01 18.43
N GLN A 234 -2.30 12.10 19.20
CA GLN A 234 -3.38 13.07 19.24
C GLN A 234 -3.55 13.82 17.91
N GLU A 235 -2.46 14.13 17.21
CA GLU A 235 -2.53 14.77 15.89
C GLU A 235 -3.33 13.93 14.88
N VAL A 236 -3.26 12.60 14.97
CA VAL A 236 -3.90 11.67 14.01
C VAL A 236 -5.17 11.01 14.54
N ASP A 237 -5.40 11.07 15.84
CA ASP A 237 -6.56 10.49 16.55
C ASP A 237 -6.96 11.40 17.73
N PRO A 238 -7.54 12.59 17.46
CA PRO A 238 -7.85 13.59 18.49
C PRO A 238 -8.80 13.08 19.57
N GLU A 239 -9.75 12.21 19.22
CA GLU A 239 -10.73 11.64 20.16
C GLU A 239 -10.21 10.40 20.90
N GLY A 240 -9.05 9.85 20.50
CA GLY A 240 -8.49 8.64 21.10
C GLY A 240 -9.30 7.36 20.82
N ASP A 241 -10.01 7.30 19.68
CA ASP A 241 -10.86 6.18 19.31
C ASP A 241 -10.08 4.89 19.05
N ARG A 242 -8.85 5.02 18.57
CA ARG A 242 -7.93 3.92 18.22
C ARG A 242 -6.60 3.99 18.93
N THR A 243 -6.48 4.82 19.97
CA THR A 243 -5.25 4.99 20.75
C THR A 243 -5.40 4.37 22.14
N ILE A 244 -4.45 3.51 22.52
CA ILE A 244 -4.34 2.88 23.85
C ILE A 244 -3.05 3.35 24.52
N GLY A 245 -3.14 3.85 25.72
CA GLY A 245 -1.97 4.24 26.53
C GLY A 245 -1.45 3.06 27.36
N ILE A 246 -0.13 2.83 27.32
CA ILE A 246 0.54 1.83 28.17
C ILE A 246 1.53 2.54 29.08
N LEU A 247 1.26 2.50 30.37
CA LEU A 247 2.17 3.01 31.37
C LEU A 247 3.16 1.91 31.79
N THR A 248 4.45 2.23 31.76
CA THR A 248 5.55 1.31 32.11
C THR A 248 6.34 1.82 33.30
N LYS A 249 7.16 0.96 33.90
CA LYS A 249 8.07 1.31 35.01
C LYS A 249 7.36 1.91 36.25
N PRO A 250 6.26 1.31 36.75
CA PRO A 250 5.59 1.82 37.94
C PRO A 250 6.45 1.75 39.19
N ASP A 251 7.50 0.93 39.17
CA ASP A 251 8.51 0.78 40.20
C ASP A 251 9.49 1.95 40.34
N LEU A 252 9.51 2.86 39.34
CA LEU A 252 10.33 4.08 39.35
C LEU A 252 9.54 5.34 39.69
N VAL A 253 8.30 5.16 40.17
CA VAL A 253 7.46 6.30 40.63
C VAL A 253 7.90 6.70 42.03
N ASP A 254 8.19 8.01 42.19
CA ASP A 254 8.54 8.54 43.53
C ASP A 254 7.40 8.45 44.50
N THR A 255 7.75 8.18 45.76
CA THR A 255 6.78 8.09 46.86
C THR A 255 6.02 9.42 47.00
N GLY A 256 4.70 9.38 46.82
CA GLY A 256 3.81 10.55 46.83
C GLY A 256 3.36 11.02 45.42
N ALA A 257 4.01 10.53 44.37
CA ALA A 257 3.59 10.80 42.98
C ALA A 257 2.57 9.81 42.40
N GLU A 258 2.21 8.77 43.16
CA GLU A 258 1.31 7.68 42.73
C GLU A 258 -0.07 8.20 42.31
N LYS A 259 -0.56 9.27 42.95
CA LYS A 259 -1.83 9.92 42.63
C LYS A 259 -1.84 10.48 41.19
N VAL A 260 -0.71 10.97 40.70
CA VAL A 260 -0.59 11.48 39.32
C VAL A 260 -0.79 10.32 38.35
N VAL A 261 -0.15 9.19 38.59
CA VAL A 261 -0.31 7.98 37.78
C VAL A 261 -1.76 7.49 37.80
N LEU A 262 -2.40 7.47 38.97
CA LEU A 262 -3.81 7.08 39.11
C LEU A 262 -4.75 8.01 38.33
N ASN A 263 -4.52 9.33 38.35
CA ASN A 263 -5.31 10.29 37.59
C ASN A 263 -5.20 10.02 36.07
N VAL A 264 -4.01 9.67 35.58
CA VAL A 264 -3.82 9.26 34.18
C VAL A 264 -4.60 7.97 33.88
N MET A 265 -4.47 6.95 34.75
CA MET A 265 -5.17 5.66 34.61
C MET A 265 -6.70 5.80 34.65
N GLN A 266 -7.21 6.80 35.36
CA GLN A 266 -8.62 7.16 35.43
C GLN A 266 -9.07 8.10 34.29
N ASN A 267 -8.20 8.37 33.32
CA ASN A 267 -8.52 9.24 32.16
C ASN A 267 -8.79 10.73 32.54
N LEU A 268 -8.30 11.20 33.67
CA LEU A 268 -8.56 12.55 34.18
C LEU A 268 -7.56 13.58 33.66
N THR A 269 -6.33 13.15 33.31
CA THR A 269 -5.26 14.07 32.88
C THR A 269 -5.24 14.21 31.35
N TYR A 270 -5.32 13.10 30.66
CA TYR A 270 -5.34 13.06 29.20
C TYR A 270 -6.34 12.00 28.74
N HIS A 271 -7.39 12.41 28.06
CA HIS A 271 -8.50 11.53 27.71
C HIS A 271 -8.19 10.68 26.48
N LEU A 272 -8.27 9.36 26.62
CA LEU A 272 -8.25 8.38 25.54
C LEU A 272 -9.53 7.54 25.63
N LYS A 273 -10.28 7.42 24.57
CA LYS A 273 -11.53 6.65 24.57
C LYS A 273 -11.30 5.17 24.90
N LYS A 274 -10.17 4.63 24.46
CA LYS A 274 -9.74 3.28 24.83
C LYS A 274 -9.03 3.22 26.19
N GLY A 275 -8.69 4.35 26.81
CA GLY A 275 -8.07 4.44 28.12
C GLY A 275 -6.65 3.86 28.20
N TYR A 276 -6.26 3.48 29.41
CA TYR A 276 -4.88 3.11 29.74
C TYR A 276 -4.78 1.70 30.34
N MET A 277 -3.57 1.12 30.20
CA MET A 277 -3.12 -0.06 30.94
C MET A 277 -1.78 0.23 31.60
N ILE A 278 -1.42 -0.47 32.66
CA ILE A 278 -0.14 -0.33 33.35
C ILE A 278 0.55 -1.70 33.47
N VAL A 279 1.85 -1.73 33.16
CA VAL A 279 2.64 -2.97 33.19
C VAL A 279 3.99 -2.77 33.85
N LYS A 280 4.47 -3.79 34.55
CA LYS A 280 5.81 -3.84 35.16
C LYS A 280 6.64 -4.91 34.45
N CYS A 281 7.41 -4.51 33.45
CA CYS A 281 8.32 -5.40 32.74
C CYS A 281 9.63 -5.61 33.54
N ARG A 282 10.43 -6.59 33.10
CA ARG A 282 11.76 -6.86 33.67
C ARG A 282 12.67 -5.64 33.59
N GLY A 283 13.31 -5.31 34.69
CA GLY A 283 14.37 -4.31 34.75
C GLY A 283 15.71 -4.82 34.18
N GLN A 284 16.67 -3.91 33.94
CA GLN A 284 17.99 -4.26 33.40
C GLN A 284 18.71 -5.34 34.21
N GLN A 285 18.67 -5.24 35.56
CA GLN A 285 19.32 -6.19 36.42
C GLN A 285 18.66 -7.58 36.39
N GLU A 286 17.33 -7.62 36.27
CA GLU A 286 16.59 -8.89 36.18
C GLU A 286 16.88 -9.62 34.86
N ILE A 287 17.12 -8.89 33.80
CA ILE A 287 17.52 -9.45 32.51
C ILE A 287 18.95 -9.99 32.56
N LEU A 288 19.90 -9.26 33.17
CA LEU A 288 21.25 -9.73 33.39
C LEU A 288 21.28 -11.01 34.23
N ASN A 289 20.39 -11.10 35.20
CA ASN A 289 20.20 -12.28 36.06
C ASN A 289 19.41 -13.40 35.35
N LYS A 290 19.09 -13.26 34.04
CA LYS A 290 18.33 -14.24 33.25
C LYS A 290 17.01 -14.65 33.86
N LEU A 291 16.28 -13.71 34.49
CA LEU A 291 14.98 -13.99 35.09
C LEU A 291 14.00 -14.46 33.99
N SER A 292 13.36 -15.63 34.24
CA SER A 292 12.37 -16.14 33.29
C SER A 292 11.12 -15.25 33.22
N LEU A 293 10.42 -15.28 32.07
CA LEU A 293 9.17 -14.51 31.92
C LEU A 293 8.08 -14.94 32.88
N ALA A 294 7.94 -16.23 33.12
CA ALA A 294 6.97 -16.75 34.09
C ALA A 294 7.21 -16.20 35.53
N GLU A 295 8.48 -16.14 35.93
CA GLU A 295 8.85 -15.55 37.22
C GLU A 295 8.66 -14.03 37.23
N ALA A 296 8.94 -13.34 36.09
CA ALA A 296 8.70 -11.92 35.98
C ALA A 296 7.21 -11.58 36.08
N THR A 297 6.33 -12.36 35.47
CA THR A 297 4.87 -12.19 35.57
C THR A 297 4.40 -12.42 37.04
N LYS A 298 4.93 -13.41 37.72
CA LYS A 298 4.62 -13.59 39.15
C LYS A 298 5.05 -12.40 40.00
N ARG A 299 6.22 -11.84 39.75
CA ARG A 299 6.72 -10.63 40.43
C ARG A 299 5.92 -9.39 40.08
N GLU A 300 5.47 -9.26 38.83
CA GLU A 300 4.57 -8.19 38.43
C GLU A 300 3.26 -8.23 39.20
N ILE A 301 2.60 -9.38 39.25
CA ILE A 301 1.34 -9.58 39.99
C ILE A 301 1.57 -9.30 41.48
N ALA A 302 2.64 -9.82 42.07
CA ALA A 302 2.99 -9.59 43.48
C ALA A 302 3.24 -8.11 43.79
N PHE A 303 3.90 -7.37 42.88
CA PHE A 303 4.12 -5.92 42.96
C PHE A 303 2.78 -5.16 43.03
N PHE A 304 1.88 -5.38 42.09
CA PHE A 304 0.58 -4.71 42.09
C PHE A 304 -0.29 -5.09 43.27
N HIS A 305 -0.25 -6.38 43.70
CA HIS A 305 -1.01 -6.86 44.85
C HIS A 305 -0.54 -6.23 46.18
N SER A 306 0.77 -6.06 46.35
CA SER A 306 1.35 -5.50 47.55
C SER A 306 1.35 -3.97 47.61
N HIS A 307 1.23 -3.28 46.43
CA HIS A 307 1.34 -1.83 46.37
C HIS A 307 0.06 -1.15 46.88
N PRO A 308 0.14 -0.25 47.88
CA PRO A 308 -1.04 0.33 48.53
C PRO A 308 -1.95 1.13 47.59
N HIS A 309 -1.39 1.77 46.57
CA HIS A 309 -2.14 2.63 45.63
C HIS A 309 -2.48 1.93 44.33
N PHE A 310 -1.63 1.02 43.84
CA PHE A 310 -1.83 0.41 42.51
C PHE A 310 -2.63 -0.90 42.54
N ARG A 311 -2.93 -1.44 43.74
CA ARG A 311 -3.74 -2.64 43.89
C ARG A 311 -5.11 -2.53 43.22
N ILE A 312 -5.75 -1.35 43.29
CA ILE A 312 -7.03 -1.09 42.67
C ILE A 312 -6.99 -1.31 41.13
N LEU A 313 -5.87 -1.03 40.51
CA LEU A 313 -5.70 -1.21 39.03
C LEU A 313 -5.65 -2.71 38.69
N LEU A 314 -5.14 -3.55 39.56
CA LEU A 314 -5.20 -5.01 39.42
C LEU A 314 -6.64 -5.53 39.53
N GLU A 315 -7.39 -5.02 40.50
CA GLU A 315 -8.81 -5.37 40.72
C GLU A 315 -9.71 -4.90 39.54
N GLU A 316 -9.40 -3.74 38.95
CA GLU A 316 -10.08 -3.21 37.75
C GLU A 316 -9.66 -3.91 36.44
N GLY A 317 -8.69 -4.85 36.46
CA GLY A 317 -8.17 -5.52 35.29
C GLY A 317 -7.38 -4.61 34.33
N LYS A 318 -6.88 -3.47 34.82
CA LYS A 318 -6.08 -2.49 34.07
C LYS A 318 -4.57 -2.66 34.22
N ALA A 319 -4.13 -3.66 34.97
CA ALA A 319 -2.72 -3.92 35.27
C ALA A 319 -2.32 -5.32 34.79
N THR A 320 -1.04 -5.50 34.52
CA THR A 320 -0.30 -6.72 34.17
C THR A 320 -0.22 -7.02 32.66
N VAL A 321 0.90 -7.64 32.26
CA VAL A 321 1.16 -8.06 30.88
C VAL A 321 0.14 -9.07 30.35
N PRO A 322 -0.27 -10.11 31.08
CA PRO A 322 -1.31 -11.03 30.60
C PRO A 322 -2.64 -10.33 30.28
N ARG A 323 -3.09 -9.42 31.16
CA ARG A 323 -4.32 -8.64 30.90
C ARG A 323 -4.16 -7.67 29.71
N LEU A 324 -2.97 -7.12 29.52
CA LEU A 324 -2.66 -6.32 28.34
C LEU A 324 -2.78 -7.18 27.06
N ALA A 325 -2.22 -8.37 27.05
CA ALA A 325 -2.29 -9.30 25.92
C ALA A 325 -3.74 -9.63 25.54
N GLU A 326 -4.56 -10.02 26.50
CA GLU A 326 -5.99 -10.30 26.30
C GLU A 326 -6.71 -9.09 25.70
N ARG A 327 -6.49 -7.92 26.27
CA ARG A 327 -7.12 -6.68 25.79
C ARG A 327 -6.70 -6.32 24.38
N LEU A 328 -5.41 -6.37 24.05
CA LEU A 328 -4.92 -6.06 22.71
C LEU A 328 -5.49 -7.02 21.67
N THR A 329 -5.62 -8.29 21.99
CA THR A 329 -6.24 -9.27 21.09
C THR A 329 -7.71 -8.93 20.84
N VAL A 330 -8.49 -8.63 21.87
CA VAL A 330 -9.91 -8.22 21.73
C VAL A 330 -10.05 -6.95 20.91
N GLU A 331 -9.21 -5.95 21.17
CA GLU A 331 -9.24 -4.69 20.44
C GLU A 331 -8.85 -4.85 18.96
N LEU A 332 -7.82 -5.67 18.68
CA LEU A 332 -7.40 -5.95 17.31
C LEU A 332 -8.52 -6.61 16.51
N ILE A 333 -9.19 -7.60 17.08
CA ILE A 333 -10.29 -8.33 16.43
C ILE A 333 -11.48 -7.42 16.20
N GLY A 334 -11.88 -6.66 17.22
CA GLY A 334 -12.94 -5.68 17.07
C GLY A 334 -12.63 -4.65 15.97
N HIS A 335 -11.36 -4.30 15.83
CA HIS A 335 -10.90 -3.37 14.79
C HIS A 335 -10.88 -4.03 13.41
N ILE A 336 -10.37 -5.26 13.29
CA ILE A 336 -10.44 -6.07 12.06
C ILE A 336 -11.88 -6.21 11.60
N SER A 337 -12.79 -6.61 12.49
CA SER A 337 -14.20 -6.81 12.16
C SER A 337 -14.88 -5.53 11.63
N LYS A 338 -14.49 -4.38 12.13
CA LYS A 338 -15.00 -3.08 11.67
C LYS A 338 -14.42 -2.66 10.32
N SER A 339 -13.16 -3.00 10.05
CA SER A 339 -12.46 -2.63 8.80
C SER A 339 -12.68 -3.60 7.65
N LEU A 340 -13.08 -4.86 7.92
CA LEU A 340 -13.31 -5.88 6.90
C LEU A 340 -14.25 -5.44 5.76
N PRO A 341 -15.41 -4.78 5.99
CA PRO A 341 -16.28 -4.34 4.90
C PRO A 341 -15.62 -3.32 3.98
N LEU A 342 -14.85 -2.38 4.55
CA LEU A 342 -14.10 -1.38 3.79
C LEU A 342 -12.98 -2.03 2.98
N LEU A 343 -12.23 -2.93 3.60
CA LEU A 343 -11.17 -3.70 2.95
C LEU A 343 -11.72 -4.51 1.76
N PHE A 344 -12.85 -5.15 1.93
CA PHE A 344 -13.52 -5.89 0.86
C PHE A 344 -13.90 -4.96 -0.32
N SER A 345 -14.43 -3.77 -0.04
CA SER A 345 -14.72 -2.76 -1.08
C SER A 345 -13.45 -2.33 -1.81
N GLN A 346 -12.37 -2.04 -1.10
CA GLN A 346 -11.08 -1.66 -1.70
C GLN A 346 -10.52 -2.76 -2.61
N ILE A 347 -10.51 -4.01 -2.14
CA ILE A 347 -10.08 -5.16 -2.95
C ILE A 347 -10.93 -5.28 -4.22
N LYS A 348 -12.25 -5.11 -4.11
CA LYS A 348 -13.16 -5.19 -5.26
C LYS A 348 -12.90 -4.08 -6.28
N GLU A 349 -12.69 -2.85 -5.83
CA GLU A 349 -12.36 -1.71 -6.70
C GLU A 349 -11.03 -1.92 -7.42
N ILE A 350 -9.96 -2.30 -6.70
CA ILE A 350 -8.65 -2.57 -7.28
C ILE A 350 -8.73 -3.72 -8.27
N HIS A 351 -9.44 -4.80 -7.93
CA HIS A 351 -9.64 -5.94 -8.83
C HIS A 351 -10.40 -5.55 -10.10
N GLN A 352 -11.45 -4.71 -9.99
CA GLN A 352 -12.18 -4.20 -11.15
C GLN A 352 -11.30 -3.31 -12.03
N SER A 353 -10.54 -2.39 -11.43
CA SER A 353 -9.61 -1.52 -12.16
C SER A 353 -8.54 -2.34 -12.90
N ALA A 354 -7.88 -3.27 -12.20
CA ALA A 354 -6.87 -4.14 -12.79
C ALA A 354 -7.46 -5.03 -13.91
N THR A 355 -8.68 -5.55 -13.72
CA THR A 355 -9.37 -6.35 -14.74
C THR A 355 -9.69 -5.52 -15.99
N GLU A 356 -10.14 -4.27 -15.82
CA GLU A 356 -10.41 -3.39 -16.93
C GLU A 356 -9.13 -2.98 -17.66
N GLU A 357 -8.05 -2.68 -16.92
CA GLU A 357 -6.74 -2.42 -17.51
C GLU A 357 -6.22 -3.62 -18.31
N LEU A 358 -6.35 -4.84 -17.77
CA LEU A 358 -6.01 -6.08 -18.48
C LEU A 358 -6.85 -6.27 -19.74
N ARG A 359 -8.16 -5.94 -19.67
CA ARG A 359 -9.06 -5.99 -20.83
C ARG A 359 -8.63 -5.02 -21.93
N LEU A 360 -8.17 -3.81 -21.54
CA LEU A 360 -7.63 -2.82 -22.47
C LEU A 360 -6.29 -3.25 -23.08
N CYS A 361 -5.45 -3.94 -22.32
CA CYS A 361 -4.19 -4.51 -22.83
C CYS A 361 -4.42 -5.65 -23.83
N GLY A 362 -5.61 -6.26 -23.83
CA GLY A 362 -5.96 -7.36 -24.72
C GLY A 362 -5.29 -8.70 -24.36
N ALA A 363 -5.19 -9.61 -25.32
CA ALA A 363 -4.60 -10.91 -25.09
C ALA A 363 -3.12 -10.83 -24.73
N SER A 364 -2.71 -11.59 -23.71
CA SER A 364 -1.30 -11.68 -23.29
C SER A 364 -0.43 -12.29 -24.41
N VAL A 365 0.83 -11.89 -24.45
CA VAL A 365 1.82 -12.50 -25.36
C VAL A 365 1.99 -13.96 -25.00
N PRO A 366 1.81 -14.91 -25.94
CA PRO A 366 2.01 -16.33 -25.67
C PRO A 366 3.41 -16.65 -25.18
N SER A 367 3.54 -17.66 -24.33
CA SER A 367 4.86 -18.08 -23.81
C SER A 367 5.66 -18.92 -24.83
N ASN A 368 4.99 -19.63 -25.73
CA ASN A 368 5.61 -20.46 -26.75
C ASN A 368 6.06 -19.62 -27.95
N ASP A 369 7.26 -19.86 -28.49
CA ASP A 369 7.83 -19.08 -29.58
C ASP A 369 7.06 -19.22 -30.91
N ALA A 370 6.47 -20.38 -31.19
CA ALA A 370 5.62 -20.58 -32.34
C ALA A 370 4.35 -19.69 -32.25
N ASP A 371 3.71 -19.66 -31.10
CA ASP A 371 2.50 -18.87 -30.87
C ASP A 371 2.80 -17.36 -30.83
N LYS A 372 4.00 -16.97 -30.36
CA LYS A 372 4.46 -15.57 -30.46
C LYS A 372 4.53 -15.09 -31.92
N MET A 373 5.01 -15.96 -32.81
CA MET A 373 5.09 -15.63 -34.24
C MET A 373 3.69 -15.39 -34.82
N PHE A 374 2.73 -16.27 -34.52
CA PHE A 374 1.34 -16.10 -34.97
C PHE A 374 0.72 -14.84 -34.38
N PHE A 375 0.95 -14.57 -33.09
CA PHE A 375 0.49 -13.35 -32.43
C PHE A 375 1.01 -12.09 -33.11
N LEU A 376 2.32 -12.04 -33.44
CA LEU A 376 2.91 -10.90 -34.15
C LEU A 376 2.32 -10.74 -35.55
N ILE A 377 2.16 -11.82 -36.31
CA ILE A 377 1.56 -11.79 -37.66
C ILE A 377 0.13 -11.24 -37.57
N GLU A 378 -0.65 -11.67 -36.59
CA GLU A 378 -2.02 -11.19 -36.39
C GLU A 378 -2.04 -9.68 -36.05
N LYS A 379 -1.15 -9.24 -35.16
CA LYS A 379 -1.03 -7.80 -34.81
C LYS A 379 -0.60 -6.94 -36.01
N ILE A 380 0.36 -7.41 -36.81
CA ILE A 380 0.78 -6.74 -38.04
C ILE A 380 -0.37 -6.67 -39.03
N LYS A 381 -1.15 -7.75 -39.17
CA LYS A 381 -2.30 -7.78 -40.06
C LYS A 381 -3.36 -6.75 -39.67
N VAL A 382 -3.71 -6.68 -38.36
CA VAL A 382 -4.66 -5.68 -37.87
C VAL A 382 -4.13 -4.26 -38.09
N PHE A 383 -2.85 -4.03 -37.79
CA PHE A 383 -2.21 -2.72 -38.00
C PHE A 383 -2.25 -2.28 -39.49
N ASN A 384 -1.95 -3.19 -40.42
CA ASN A 384 -2.04 -2.91 -41.84
C ASN A 384 -3.47 -2.58 -42.29
N GLN A 385 -4.46 -3.36 -41.76
CA GLN A 385 -5.85 -3.07 -42.06
C GLN A 385 -6.30 -1.71 -41.53
N ASP A 386 -5.85 -1.34 -40.32
CA ASP A 386 -6.14 -0.01 -39.76
C ASP A 386 -5.53 1.12 -40.60
N ILE A 387 -4.29 0.93 -41.11
CA ILE A 387 -3.67 1.89 -42.00
C ILE A 387 -4.45 1.99 -43.34
N GLU A 388 -4.87 0.89 -43.94
CA GLU A 388 -5.68 0.87 -45.13
C GLU A 388 -7.01 1.61 -44.93
N ASN A 389 -7.74 1.28 -43.84
CA ASN A 389 -8.98 1.94 -43.47
C ASN A 389 -8.78 3.45 -43.25
N LEU A 390 -7.66 3.84 -42.62
CA LEU A 390 -7.29 5.23 -42.42
C LEU A 390 -7.04 5.95 -43.75
N ALA A 391 -6.29 5.31 -44.65
CA ALA A 391 -5.97 5.84 -45.96
C ALA A 391 -7.19 5.96 -46.89
N GLU A 392 -8.16 5.06 -46.74
CA GLU A 392 -9.43 5.08 -47.47
C GLU A 392 -10.50 5.97 -46.81
N GLY A 393 -10.26 6.42 -45.58
CA GLY A 393 -11.21 7.23 -44.80
C GLY A 393 -12.37 6.44 -44.20
N GLU A 394 -12.19 5.11 -44.03
CA GLU A 394 -13.16 4.18 -43.47
C GLU A 394 -12.87 3.86 -42.01
N GLU A 395 -11.96 4.60 -41.34
CA GLU A 395 -11.64 4.38 -39.93
C GLU A 395 -12.84 4.50 -39.00
N ILE A 396 -12.89 3.62 -37.99
CA ILE A 396 -13.85 3.69 -36.89
C ILE A 396 -13.35 4.71 -35.87
N VAL A 397 -14.05 5.81 -35.69
CA VAL A 397 -13.67 6.92 -34.81
C VAL A 397 -14.57 6.95 -33.59
N LYS A 398 -13.96 7.12 -32.38
CA LYS A 398 -14.71 7.34 -31.14
C LYS A 398 -15.36 8.73 -31.16
N GLU A 399 -16.47 8.89 -30.40
CA GLU A 399 -17.34 10.11 -30.44
C GLU A 399 -16.62 11.45 -30.27
N LYS A 400 -15.44 11.48 -29.64
CA LYS A 400 -14.68 12.73 -29.37
C LYS A 400 -13.50 12.96 -30.32
N GLU A 401 -13.26 12.07 -31.24
CA GLU A 401 -12.12 12.14 -32.16
C GLU A 401 -12.59 12.48 -33.56
N ALA A 402 -11.89 13.39 -34.23
CA ALA A 402 -12.18 13.69 -35.63
C ALA A 402 -11.44 12.72 -36.57
N ARG A 403 -12.10 12.28 -37.63
CA ARG A 403 -11.48 11.48 -38.68
C ARG A 403 -10.29 12.21 -39.30
N LEU A 404 -9.26 11.48 -39.77
CA LEU A 404 -8.10 12.03 -40.39
C LEU A 404 -8.46 13.00 -41.52
N TYR A 405 -9.36 12.59 -42.43
CA TYR A 405 -9.79 13.44 -43.54
C TYR A 405 -10.54 14.71 -43.08
N ASN A 406 -11.20 14.71 -41.95
CA ASN A 406 -11.80 15.93 -41.40
C ASN A 406 -10.73 16.92 -40.95
N LYS A 407 -9.67 16.45 -40.30
CA LYS A 407 -8.53 17.29 -39.92
C LYS A 407 -7.82 17.86 -41.13
N ILE A 408 -7.51 17.01 -42.14
CA ILE A 408 -6.91 17.46 -43.39
C ILE A 408 -7.78 18.50 -44.07
N ARG A 409 -9.11 18.36 -44.10
CA ARG A 409 -10.01 19.36 -44.67
C ARG A 409 -10.00 20.69 -43.94
N GLU A 410 -9.84 20.69 -42.63
CA GLU A 410 -9.70 21.94 -41.88
C GLU A 410 -8.42 22.68 -42.28
N GLU A 411 -7.30 21.94 -42.40
CA GLU A 411 -6.05 22.54 -42.90
C GLU A 411 -6.18 23.05 -44.36
N PHE A 412 -6.89 22.32 -45.21
CA PHE A 412 -7.16 22.77 -46.57
C PHE A 412 -8.00 24.05 -46.64
N LYS A 413 -8.77 24.41 -45.63
CA LYS A 413 -9.47 25.71 -45.60
C LYS A 413 -8.48 26.88 -45.57
N SER A 414 -7.33 26.73 -44.94
CA SER A 414 -6.29 27.74 -44.90
C SER A 414 -5.66 27.97 -46.27
N TRP A 415 -5.70 26.94 -47.16
CA TRP A 415 -5.17 27.01 -48.51
C TRP A 415 -5.88 28.04 -49.40
N ILE A 416 -7.17 28.29 -49.17
CA ILE A 416 -7.95 29.32 -49.89
C ILE A 416 -7.30 30.69 -49.70
N VAL A 417 -6.84 31.01 -48.51
CA VAL A 417 -6.17 32.27 -48.19
C VAL A 417 -4.85 32.39 -48.93
N THR A 418 -4.10 31.29 -49.04
CA THR A 418 -2.84 31.21 -49.77
C THR A 418 -3.07 31.47 -51.30
N LEU A 419 -4.10 30.85 -51.88
CA LEU A 419 -4.47 31.05 -53.27
C LEU A 419 -4.91 32.49 -53.53
N ASP A 420 -5.70 33.09 -52.66
CA ASP A 420 -6.15 34.48 -52.77
C ASP A 420 -4.97 35.47 -52.69
N CYS A 421 -4.04 35.22 -51.75
CA CYS A 421 -2.82 36.03 -51.65
C CYS A 421 -1.96 35.92 -52.92
N ASN A 422 -1.82 34.73 -53.50
CA ASN A 422 -1.05 34.51 -54.72
C ASN A 422 -1.75 35.09 -55.98
N SER A 423 -3.06 35.26 -55.96
CA SER A 423 -3.79 35.88 -57.13
C SER A 423 -3.28 37.27 -57.49
N LYS A 424 -2.81 38.04 -56.49
CA LYS A 424 -2.19 39.36 -56.73
C LYS A 424 -0.83 39.23 -57.41
N LYS A 425 -0.02 38.25 -57.00
CA LYS A 425 1.30 37.98 -57.61
C LYS A 425 1.15 37.52 -59.07
N VAL A 426 0.16 36.69 -59.33
CA VAL A 426 -0.14 36.19 -60.68
C VAL A 426 -0.40 37.34 -61.64
N LYS A 427 -1.15 38.38 -61.25
CA LYS A 427 -1.39 39.56 -62.06
C LYS A 427 -0.07 40.27 -62.50
N ASN A 428 0.90 40.35 -61.62
CA ASN A 428 2.20 40.91 -61.85
C ASN A 428 2.99 40.02 -62.85
N ILE A 429 3.03 38.70 -62.62
CA ILE A 429 3.67 37.71 -63.47
C ILE A 429 3.11 37.82 -64.92
N ILE A 430 1.77 37.85 -65.04
CA ILE A 430 1.10 38.02 -66.34
C ILE A 430 1.54 39.34 -67.02
N HIS A 431 1.53 40.44 -66.25
CA HIS A 431 1.90 41.75 -66.80
C HIS A 431 3.35 41.78 -67.26
N GLU A 432 4.26 41.20 -66.47
CA GLU A 432 5.69 41.16 -66.82
C GLU A 432 5.98 40.30 -68.07
N GLU A 433 5.44 39.06 -68.05
CA GLU A 433 5.67 38.14 -69.20
C GLU A 433 5.00 38.59 -70.44
N VAL A 434 3.80 39.18 -70.36
CA VAL A 434 3.15 39.77 -71.55
C VAL A 434 3.93 40.99 -72.09
N SER A 435 4.41 41.86 -71.17
CA SER A 435 5.23 43.01 -71.54
C SER A 435 6.57 42.59 -72.15
N LYS A 436 7.18 41.54 -71.65
CA LYS A 436 8.40 40.94 -72.15
C LYS A 436 8.18 40.35 -73.54
N TYR A 437 7.07 39.63 -73.75
CA TYR A 437 6.68 39.10 -74.99
C TYR A 437 6.49 40.25 -76.08
N ASP A 438 5.73 41.28 -75.70
CA ASP A 438 5.46 42.41 -76.59
C ASP A 438 6.73 43.16 -77.02
N ARG A 439 7.72 43.29 -76.12
CA ARG A 439 8.97 43.99 -76.36
C ARG A 439 10.03 43.19 -77.10
N GLN A 440 10.12 41.90 -76.84
CA GLN A 440 11.27 41.08 -77.22
C GLN A 440 10.93 40.02 -78.28
N TYR A 441 9.74 39.48 -78.30
CA TYR A 441 9.43 38.29 -79.07
C TYR A 441 8.25 38.40 -79.96
N ARG A 442 7.51 39.51 -79.95
CA ARG A 442 6.36 39.73 -80.79
C ARG A 442 6.79 39.89 -82.25
N GLY A 443 6.17 39.05 -83.11
CA GLY A 443 6.37 39.10 -84.57
C GLY A 443 5.21 39.76 -85.28
N LYS A 444 4.59 39.04 -86.22
CA LYS A 444 3.46 39.55 -87.07
C LYS A 444 2.08 39.32 -86.41
N GLU A 445 2.05 38.87 -85.11
CA GLU A 445 0.79 38.57 -84.41
C GLU A 445 0.00 39.85 -84.12
N LEU A 446 -1.33 39.71 -84.11
CA LEU A 446 -2.24 40.80 -83.78
C LEU A 446 -2.14 41.20 -82.28
N MET A 447 -2.40 42.49 -82.01
CA MET A 447 -2.45 42.97 -80.64
C MET A 447 -3.45 42.18 -79.78
N GLY A 448 -3.07 41.77 -78.55
CA GLY A 448 -3.90 40.97 -77.62
C GLY A 448 -3.73 39.48 -77.78
N PHE A 449 -2.99 38.97 -78.76
CA PHE A 449 -2.65 37.56 -78.87
C PHE A 449 -1.25 37.33 -78.28
N VAL A 450 -1.15 36.33 -77.36
CA VAL A 450 0.10 35.91 -76.72
C VAL A 450 0.41 34.50 -77.18
N SER A 451 1.69 34.18 -77.40
CA SER A 451 2.06 32.83 -77.84
C SER A 451 1.79 31.79 -76.74
N TYR A 452 1.50 30.53 -77.12
CA TYR A 452 1.30 29.44 -76.19
C TYR A 452 2.50 29.26 -75.26
N LYS A 453 3.72 29.47 -75.72
CA LYS A 453 4.94 29.40 -74.89
C LYS A 453 4.96 30.46 -73.79
N THR A 454 4.46 31.65 -74.00
CA THR A 454 4.34 32.70 -73.00
C THR A 454 3.28 32.30 -71.97
N PHE A 455 2.16 31.73 -72.40
CA PHE A 455 1.16 31.19 -71.51
C PHE A 455 1.75 30.06 -70.65
N GLU A 456 2.48 29.13 -71.26
CA GLU A 456 3.16 28.04 -70.52
C GLU A 456 4.16 28.58 -69.49
N SER A 457 4.95 29.62 -69.84
CA SER A 457 5.87 30.27 -68.91
C SER A 457 5.14 30.87 -67.68
N ILE A 458 4.04 31.59 -67.95
CA ILE A 458 3.21 32.18 -66.88
C ILE A 458 2.67 31.11 -65.97
N VAL A 459 2.13 30.02 -66.50
CA VAL A 459 1.60 28.94 -65.73
C VAL A 459 2.70 28.26 -64.89
N ARG A 460 3.86 28.04 -65.50
CA ARG A 460 5.00 27.43 -64.77
C ARG A 460 5.46 28.29 -63.58
N GLN A 461 5.67 29.59 -63.81
CA GLN A 461 6.07 30.53 -62.79
C GLN A 461 5.01 30.58 -61.64
N TYR A 462 3.73 30.56 -61.98
CA TYR A 462 2.66 30.53 -61.00
C TYR A 462 2.68 29.26 -60.19
N LEU A 463 2.90 28.12 -60.82
CA LEU A 463 3.01 26.83 -60.08
C LEU A 463 4.24 26.78 -59.15
N GLU A 464 5.37 27.33 -59.62
CA GLU A 464 6.59 27.44 -58.82
C GLU A 464 6.37 28.26 -57.52
N GLU A 465 5.62 29.36 -57.59
CA GLU A 465 5.26 30.18 -56.44
C GLU A 465 4.36 29.44 -55.37
N LEU A 466 3.68 28.38 -55.82
CA LEU A 466 2.83 27.57 -54.92
C LEU A 466 3.55 26.38 -54.28
N VAL A 467 4.76 26.03 -54.73
CA VAL A 467 5.50 24.86 -54.24
C VAL A 467 5.85 25.01 -52.77
N ASP A 468 6.47 26.12 -52.39
CA ASP A 468 6.89 26.33 -50.98
C ASP A 468 5.70 26.38 -50.01
N PRO A 469 4.61 27.11 -50.27
CA PRO A 469 3.40 27.05 -49.46
C PRO A 469 2.79 25.64 -49.36
N ALA A 470 2.81 24.88 -50.49
CA ALA A 470 2.29 23.50 -50.47
C ALA A 470 3.15 22.57 -49.63
N LEU A 471 4.48 22.69 -49.71
CA LEU A 471 5.40 21.94 -48.86
C LEU A 471 5.24 22.30 -47.37
N GLY A 472 5.08 23.60 -47.05
CA GLY A 472 4.81 24.05 -45.71
C GLY A 472 3.51 23.46 -45.14
N MET A 473 2.44 23.46 -45.94
CA MET A 473 1.18 22.85 -45.54
C MET A 473 1.31 21.33 -45.35
N LEU A 474 2.00 20.63 -46.21
CA LEU A 474 2.28 19.21 -46.09
C LEU A 474 3.04 18.92 -44.77
N GLN A 475 4.05 19.76 -44.47
CA GLN A 475 4.80 19.63 -43.21
C GLN A 475 3.91 19.83 -41.98
N THR A 476 2.98 20.79 -42.01
CA THR A 476 2.01 21.01 -40.92
C THR A 476 1.12 19.79 -40.72
N VAL A 477 0.52 19.28 -41.80
CA VAL A 477 -0.34 18.08 -41.74
C VAL A 477 0.43 16.87 -41.24
N VAL A 478 1.67 16.65 -41.69
CA VAL A 478 2.50 15.51 -41.23
C VAL A 478 2.98 15.71 -39.82
N GLY A 479 3.43 16.91 -39.45
CA GLY A 479 4.05 17.17 -38.14
C GLY A 479 3.05 17.30 -36.97
N GLU A 480 1.91 17.97 -37.20
CA GLU A 480 0.95 18.25 -36.11
C GLU A 480 -0.21 17.25 -36.05
N ASP A 481 -0.75 16.83 -37.18
CA ASP A 481 -1.95 15.99 -37.19
C ASP A 481 -1.67 14.50 -37.24
N LEU A 482 -0.66 14.05 -38.00
CA LEU A 482 -0.32 12.62 -38.05
C LEU A 482 0.42 12.15 -36.78
N CYS A 483 1.25 13.01 -36.15
CA CYS A 483 1.91 12.67 -34.86
C CYS A 483 0.99 12.77 -33.66
N ARG A 484 -0.14 13.44 -33.75
CA ARG A 484 -1.17 13.56 -32.70
C ARG A 484 -2.35 12.62 -32.87
N LEU A 485 -2.35 11.78 -33.89
CA LEU A 485 -3.35 10.71 -33.95
C LEU A 485 -3.16 9.83 -32.71
N PRO A 486 -4.19 9.63 -31.87
CA PRO A 486 -4.10 8.72 -30.75
C PRO A 486 -3.85 7.34 -31.31
N SER A 487 -2.58 6.93 -31.25
CA SER A 487 -2.23 5.55 -31.55
C SER A 487 -3.01 4.68 -30.55
N PRO A 488 -3.77 3.68 -30.98
CA PRO A 488 -4.31 2.67 -30.08
C PRO A 488 -3.21 1.97 -29.28
N TRP A 489 -1.93 2.26 -29.59
CA TRP A 489 -0.72 1.72 -28.98
C TRP A 489 0.01 2.70 -28.02
N SER A 490 -0.44 3.94 -27.88
CA SER A 490 0.23 4.95 -27.02
C SER A 490 0.00 4.74 -25.52
N CYS A 491 -0.83 3.79 -25.10
CA CYS A 491 -1.08 3.46 -23.69
C CYS A 491 -0.02 2.54 -23.05
N GLN A 492 1.03 2.12 -23.78
CA GLN A 492 1.97 1.12 -23.26
C GLN A 492 3.39 1.61 -22.99
N ALA A 493 3.65 2.92 -23.00
CA ALA A 493 4.95 3.46 -22.64
C ALA A 493 4.83 4.47 -21.50
N ARG A 494 4.53 3.99 -20.30
CA ARG A 494 4.95 4.66 -19.07
C ARG A 494 5.73 3.66 -18.23
N PRO A 495 6.94 4.08 -17.77
CA PRO A 495 7.85 3.25 -16.99
C PRO A 495 7.28 2.84 -15.65
#